data_0128549034865447b788c1a0442837dd
#
_entry.id   0128549034865447b788c1a0442837dd
#
_cell.length_a   1.000
_cell.length_b   1.000
_cell.length_c   1.000
_cell.angle_alpha   90.00
_cell.angle_beta   90.00
_cell.angle_gamma   90.00
#
_symmetry.space_group_name_H-M   'P 1'
#
loop_
_entity.id
_entity.type
_entity.pdbx_description
1 polymer ?
#
loop_
_entity_poly.entity_id
_entity_poly.type
_entity_poly.pdbx_seq_one_letter_code
_entity_poly.pdbx_strand_id
1 'polypeptide(L)'
;MISEVRLKRAEQPLTDAWQHLPIMERRATLLGISFRPPQVAALGLDARSTLQTLLGYPFQLIRLGAYWNRMEPEPGAFTTDDLDWQIDAAEQAGKQIILCVGPLKNFGYPEFFVPMHHLQQPFAEHTLIKPSDYPLLLTASTEFITRLVERYKHRQSIVAWQLEHEAVDPLGVEHSWRLAVAFVEAEMTVLRKADPTRPVLLNGFLPTSLPVYFSQWWRTRDQGDSLAVAQRLADIVGIDYYPRHALAPVGAKTLYLDGSQSLWQQRRQKQLFARVQAQAQKLMVTEGQAEPWEAVTTPPNPDGQGMYSCLPEQIITNYNACMCWSGSEVSLYAYLFWGAEYWMLRQQCADPSYMQAFTRILENT
;
A
#
# COMPACT_ATOMS: atom_id res chain seq x y z
N MET A 1 14.83 14.59 18.74
CA MET A 1 13.54 15.02 18.15
C MET A 1 13.71 16.02 17.01
N ILE A 2 14.57 17.05 17.15
CA ILE A 2 14.75 18.08 16.11
C ILE A 2 15.42 17.56 14.83
N SER A 3 16.12 16.42 14.88
CA SER A 3 16.81 15.81 13.71
C SER A 3 15.88 15.24 12.62
N GLU A 4 14.61 15.02 12.93
CA GLU A 4 13.64 14.41 12.00
C GLU A 4 12.91 15.47 11.15
N VAL A 5 12.94 16.73 11.53
CA VAL A 5 12.32 17.83 10.80
C VAL A 5 13.31 18.44 9.81
N ARG A 6 12.93 18.53 8.54
CA ARG A 6 13.74 19.08 7.45
C ARG A 6 12.99 20.17 6.71
N LEU A 7 13.62 21.30 6.50
CA LEU A 7 13.11 22.37 5.63
C LEU A 7 13.89 22.33 4.32
N LYS A 8 13.26 21.86 3.24
CA LYS A 8 13.86 21.63 1.92
C LYS A 8 13.00 22.23 0.83
N ARG A 9 13.60 22.53 -0.33
CA ARG A 9 12.80 22.71 -1.56
C ARG A 9 12.17 21.36 -1.90
N ALA A 10 10.93 21.37 -2.37
CA ALA A 10 10.25 20.16 -2.81
C ALA A 10 11.00 19.53 -4.00
N GLU A 11 11.34 20.34 -4.98
CA GLU A 11 12.13 19.95 -6.15
C GLU A 11 13.61 19.85 -5.81
N GLN A 12 14.23 18.76 -6.21
CA GLN A 12 15.65 18.49 -6.03
C GLN A 12 16.27 18.06 -7.35
N PRO A 13 17.50 18.48 -7.69
CA PRO A 13 18.20 17.94 -8.86
C PRO A 13 18.30 16.41 -8.75
N LEU A 14 18.01 15.72 -9.83
CA LEU A 14 18.31 14.30 -9.97
C LEU A 14 19.83 14.13 -10.09
N THR A 15 20.34 13.10 -9.42
CA THR A 15 21.74 12.73 -9.47
C THR A 15 21.88 11.25 -9.78
N ASP A 16 23.05 10.81 -10.19
CA ASP A 16 23.37 9.40 -10.42
C ASP A 16 23.79 8.66 -9.13
N ALA A 17 23.62 9.27 -7.97
CA ALA A 17 24.04 8.71 -6.68
C ALA A 17 23.44 7.32 -6.43
N TRP A 18 22.20 7.09 -6.88
CA TRP A 18 21.51 5.79 -6.75
C TRP A 18 22.26 4.65 -7.44
N GLN A 19 23.06 4.93 -8.50
CA GLN A 19 23.82 3.92 -9.23
C GLN A 19 24.94 3.29 -8.38
N HIS A 20 25.44 4.03 -7.39
CA HIS A 20 26.55 3.62 -6.54
C HIS A 20 26.15 3.11 -5.16
N LEU A 21 24.85 3.20 -4.81
CA LEU A 21 24.38 2.69 -3.52
C LEU A 21 24.49 1.16 -3.48
N PRO A 22 24.96 0.59 -2.36
CA PRO A 22 24.92 -0.86 -2.18
C PRO A 22 23.46 -1.33 -2.13
N ILE A 23 23.21 -2.54 -2.60
CA ILE A 23 21.91 -3.19 -2.51
C ILE A 23 22.01 -4.34 -1.53
N MET A 24 21.13 -4.33 -0.53
CA MET A 24 21.04 -5.39 0.47
C MET A 24 20.42 -6.63 -0.16
N GLU A 25 20.99 -7.79 0.17
CA GLU A 25 20.48 -9.08 -0.28
C GLU A 25 19.05 -9.32 0.25
N ARG A 26 18.12 -9.69 -0.65
CA ARG A 26 16.71 -9.98 -0.29
C ARG A 26 16.53 -11.31 0.44
N ARG A 27 17.48 -12.24 0.29
CA ARG A 27 17.35 -13.62 0.78
C ARG A 27 16.08 -14.30 0.24
N ALA A 28 15.19 -14.80 1.13
CA ALA A 28 13.92 -15.41 0.74
C ALA A 28 12.75 -14.43 0.56
N THR A 29 13.00 -13.11 0.68
CA THR A 29 11.94 -12.10 0.53
C THR A 29 11.47 -12.02 -0.92
N LEU A 30 10.17 -12.16 -1.17
CA LEU A 30 9.58 -11.94 -2.48
C LEU A 30 9.54 -10.44 -2.78
N LEU A 31 9.92 -10.06 -4.00
CA LEU A 31 9.81 -8.68 -4.46
C LEU A 31 8.59 -8.51 -5.36
N GLY A 32 7.92 -7.38 -5.24
CA GLY A 32 6.74 -7.11 -6.04
C GLY A 32 6.36 -5.64 -6.08
N ILE A 33 5.23 -5.38 -6.71
CA ILE A 33 4.64 -4.05 -6.84
C ILE A 33 3.16 -4.07 -6.46
N SER A 34 2.60 -2.92 -6.08
CA SER A 34 1.16 -2.68 -6.13
C SER A 34 0.82 -2.07 -7.48
N PHE A 35 -0.29 -2.47 -8.09
CA PHE A 35 -0.80 -1.88 -9.33
C PHE A 35 -2.16 -1.23 -9.09
N ARG A 36 -2.27 0.06 -9.41
CA ARG A 36 -3.41 0.92 -9.08
C ARG A 36 -4.05 1.52 -10.34
N PRO A 37 -5.02 0.84 -10.98
CA PRO A 37 -5.71 1.40 -12.15
C PRO A 37 -6.30 2.80 -11.94
N PRO A 38 -6.84 3.18 -10.74
CA PRO A 38 -7.26 4.56 -10.49
C PRO A 38 -6.12 5.57 -10.63
N GLN A 39 -4.92 5.22 -10.14
CA GLN A 39 -3.74 6.08 -10.24
C GLN A 39 -3.21 6.17 -11.67
N VAL A 40 -3.20 5.05 -12.40
CA VAL A 40 -2.85 5.02 -13.83
C VAL A 40 -3.71 6.02 -14.61
N ALA A 41 -5.03 5.98 -14.38
CA ALA A 41 -5.97 6.89 -15.03
C ALA A 41 -5.74 8.36 -14.63
N ALA A 42 -5.50 8.63 -13.34
CA ALA A 42 -5.22 9.98 -12.84
C ALA A 42 -3.92 10.56 -13.43
N LEU A 43 -2.95 9.72 -13.76
CA LEU A 43 -1.70 10.11 -14.41
C LEU A 43 -1.79 10.17 -15.95
N GLY A 44 -2.97 9.92 -16.54
CA GLY A 44 -3.17 9.94 -17.98
C GLY A 44 -2.50 8.78 -18.72
N LEU A 45 -2.17 7.69 -18.03
CA LEU A 45 -1.55 6.50 -18.60
C LEU A 45 -2.63 5.50 -19.07
N ASP A 46 -2.27 4.64 -20.03
CA ASP A 46 -3.11 3.51 -20.42
C ASP A 46 -2.86 2.31 -19.49
N ALA A 47 -3.93 1.79 -18.88
CA ALA A 47 -3.81 0.75 -17.86
C ALA A 47 -3.28 -0.57 -18.41
N ARG A 48 -3.66 -0.97 -19.63
CA ARG A 48 -3.25 -2.24 -20.23
C ARG A 48 -1.77 -2.23 -20.59
N SER A 49 -1.34 -1.21 -21.32
CA SER A 49 0.07 -1.09 -21.72
C SER A 49 1.00 -0.88 -20.52
N THR A 50 0.53 -0.11 -19.52
CA THR A 50 1.27 0.09 -18.26
C THR A 50 1.47 -1.22 -17.52
N LEU A 51 0.41 -2.00 -17.29
CA LEU A 51 0.52 -3.29 -16.60
C LEU A 51 1.38 -4.27 -17.41
N GLN A 52 1.19 -4.38 -18.71
CA GLN A 52 1.99 -5.26 -19.58
C GLN A 52 3.48 -4.94 -19.51
N THR A 53 3.84 -3.64 -19.54
CA THR A 53 5.23 -3.20 -19.40
C THR A 53 5.80 -3.59 -18.03
N LEU A 54 5.07 -3.33 -16.96
CA LEU A 54 5.49 -3.66 -15.59
C LEU A 54 5.66 -5.18 -15.40
N LEU A 55 4.75 -6.00 -15.93
CA LEU A 55 4.83 -7.46 -15.84
C LEU A 55 6.04 -8.06 -16.54
N GLY A 56 6.67 -7.36 -17.46
CA GLY A 56 7.93 -7.74 -18.09
C GLY A 56 9.15 -7.73 -17.17
N TYR A 57 9.08 -7.09 -16.01
CA TYR A 57 10.16 -7.08 -15.03
C TYR A 57 10.18 -8.35 -14.17
N PRO A 58 11.35 -8.82 -13.67
CA PRO A 58 11.50 -10.12 -13.00
C PRO A 58 11.10 -10.11 -11.50
N PHE A 59 10.16 -9.30 -11.08
CA PHE A 59 9.56 -9.40 -9.73
C PHE A 59 8.61 -10.60 -9.66
N GLN A 60 8.30 -11.08 -8.45
CA GLN A 60 7.55 -12.31 -8.24
C GLN A 60 6.09 -12.08 -7.86
N LEU A 61 5.78 -10.97 -7.19
CA LEU A 61 4.50 -10.74 -6.53
C LEU A 61 3.85 -9.44 -7.01
N ILE A 62 2.56 -9.48 -7.32
CA ILE A 62 1.78 -8.27 -7.62
C ILE A 62 0.58 -8.17 -6.68
N ARG A 63 0.29 -6.98 -6.19
CA ARG A 63 -0.90 -6.67 -5.43
C ARG A 63 -1.92 -5.97 -6.33
N LEU A 64 -3.11 -6.55 -6.44
CA LEU A 64 -4.24 -6.06 -7.24
C LEU A 64 -5.41 -5.71 -6.33
N GLY A 65 -6.21 -4.73 -6.72
CA GLY A 65 -7.36 -4.25 -5.95
C GLY A 65 -8.69 -4.44 -6.66
N ALA A 66 -9.69 -4.93 -5.92
CA ALA A 66 -11.09 -4.96 -6.35
C ALA A 66 -11.78 -3.67 -5.86
N TYR A 67 -11.90 -2.69 -6.73
CA TYR A 67 -12.48 -1.37 -6.40
C TYR A 67 -14.00 -1.40 -6.57
N TRP A 68 -14.74 -1.48 -5.45
CA TRP A 68 -16.18 -1.77 -5.44
C TRP A 68 -16.99 -0.77 -6.30
N ASN A 69 -16.78 0.53 -6.13
CA ASN A 69 -17.50 1.55 -6.90
C ASN A 69 -17.24 1.51 -8.41
N ARG A 70 -16.14 0.88 -8.85
CA ARG A 70 -15.83 0.65 -10.26
C ARG A 70 -16.45 -0.63 -10.79
N MET A 71 -16.56 -1.63 -9.90
CA MET A 71 -17.17 -2.92 -10.22
C MET A 71 -18.69 -2.89 -10.18
N GLU A 72 -19.27 -1.99 -9.38
CA GLU A 72 -20.70 -1.78 -9.26
C GLU A 72 -21.04 -0.28 -9.33
N PRO A 73 -20.84 0.37 -10.51
CA PRO A 73 -21.06 1.80 -10.66
C PRO A 73 -22.52 2.21 -10.47
N GLU A 74 -23.46 1.31 -10.78
CA GLU A 74 -24.91 1.48 -10.62
C GLU A 74 -25.51 0.25 -9.91
N PRO A 75 -26.66 0.37 -9.24
CA PRO A 75 -27.32 -0.75 -8.56
C PRO A 75 -27.51 -1.95 -9.48
N GLY A 76 -26.88 -3.09 -9.10
CA GLY A 76 -26.97 -4.34 -9.87
C GLY A 76 -26.10 -4.42 -11.13
N ALA A 77 -25.40 -3.37 -11.52
CA ALA A 77 -24.49 -3.35 -12.68
C ALA A 77 -23.09 -3.83 -12.29
N PHE A 78 -22.99 -5.02 -11.74
CA PHE A 78 -21.73 -5.58 -11.29
C PHE A 78 -20.94 -6.24 -12.44
N THR A 79 -19.69 -5.79 -12.65
CA THR A 79 -18.75 -6.40 -13.59
C THR A 79 -17.39 -6.65 -12.95
N THR A 80 -16.69 -7.67 -13.44
CA THR A 80 -15.33 -8.03 -13.03
C THR A 80 -14.33 -7.85 -14.16
N ASP A 81 -14.74 -7.36 -15.31
CA ASP A 81 -13.94 -7.34 -16.54
C ASP A 81 -12.59 -6.66 -16.37
N ASP A 82 -12.56 -5.56 -15.64
CA ASP A 82 -11.31 -4.83 -15.35
C ASP A 82 -10.37 -5.61 -14.44
N LEU A 83 -10.88 -6.39 -13.52
CA LEU A 83 -10.07 -7.21 -12.62
C LEU A 83 -9.66 -8.53 -13.30
N ASP A 84 -10.55 -9.13 -14.09
CA ASP A 84 -10.29 -10.38 -14.81
C ASP A 84 -9.05 -10.25 -15.70
N TRP A 85 -8.99 -9.22 -16.55
CA TRP A 85 -7.84 -9.05 -17.44
C TRP A 85 -6.53 -8.77 -16.68
N GLN A 86 -6.57 -8.11 -15.51
CA GLN A 86 -5.38 -7.88 -14.69
C GLN A 86 -4.85 -9.18 -14.10
N ILE A 87 -5.76 -10.02 -13.59
CA ILE A 87 -5.42 -11.35 -13.05
C ILE A 87 -4.86 -12.22 -14.17
N ASP A 88 -5.54 -12.29 -15.32
CA ASP A 88 -5.09 -13.08 -16.46
C ASP A 88 -3.72 -12.64 -16.97
N ALA A 89 -3.46 -11.35 -17.06
CA ALA A 89 -2.15 -10.83 -17.47
C ALA A 89 -1.04 -11.20 -16.45
N ALA A 90 -1.33 -11.07 -15.15
CA ALA A 90 -0.39 -11.44 -14.10
C ALA A 90 -0.09 -12.96 -14.10
N GLU A 91 -1.12 -13.80 -14.28
CA GLU A 91 -0.96 -15.26 -14.41
C GLU A 91 -0.09 -15.64 -15.64
N GLN A 92 -0.37 -15.04 -16.81
CA GLN A 92 0.39 -15.26 -18.03
C GLN A 92 1.86 -14.87 -17.86
N ALA A 93 2.13 -13.83 -17.06
CA ALA A 93 3.49 -13.40 -16.72
C ALA A 93 4.13 -14.22 -15.58
N GLY A 94 3.45 -15.26 -15.05
CA GLY A 94 3.95 -16.12 -13.99
C GLY A 94 4.05 -15.42 -12.62
N LYS A 95 3.27 -14.36 -12.39
CA LYS A 95 3.30 -13.63 -11.12
C LYS A 95 2.34 -14.25 -10.11
N GLN A 96 2.74 -14.28 -8.84
CA GLN A 96 1.85 -14.50 -7.71
C GLN A 96 1.04 -13.23 -7.43
N ILE A 97 -0.17 -13.39 -6.93
CA ILE A 97 -1.11 -12.28 -6.73
C ILE A 97 -1.54 -12.21 -5.27
N ILE A 98 -1.47 -11.02 -4.67
CA ILE A 98 -2.27 -10.66 -3.48
C ILE A 98 -3.48 -9.89 -4.00
N LEU A 99 -4.68 -10.39 -3.75
CA LEU A 99 -5.90 -9.72 -4.18
C LEU A 99 -6.59 -9.05 -3.00
N CYS A 100 -6.67 -7.71 -3.03
CA CYS A 100 -7.42 -6.94 -2.06
C CYS A 100 -8.91 -6.99 -2.42
N VAL A 101 -9.68 -7.60 -1.55
CA VAL A 101 -11.15 -7.78 -1.66
C VAL A 101 -11.91 -6.92 -0.66
N GLY A 102 -11.22 -6.08 0.10
CA GLY A 102 -11.83 -5.13 1.01
C GLY A 102 -12.68 -4.13 0.25
N PRO A 103 -14.01 -4.06 0.56
CA PRO A 103 -14.92 -3.25 -0.22
C PRO A 103 -14.90 -1.77 0.11
N LEU A 104 -14.65 -1.40 1.38
CA LEU A 104 -14.77 -0.01 1.80
C LEU A 104 -13.47 0.75 1.58
N LYS A 105 -12.37 0.25 2.15
CA LYS A 105 -11.03 0.83 2.00
C LYS A 105 -10.14 -0.08 1.17
N ASN A 106 -9.68 0.43 0.04
CA ASN A 106 -8.74 -0.27 -0.81
C ASN A 106 -7.51 0.62 -1.04
N PHE A 107 -6.39 0.04 -1.43
CA PHE A 107 -5.18 0.81 -1.70
C PHE A 107 -5.31 1.63 -2.99
N GLY A 108 -4.84 2.87 -2.95
CA GLY A 108 -4.96 3.86 -4.02
C GLY A 108 -5.79 5.07 -3.61
N TYR A 109 -5.98 6.00 -4.51
CA TYR A 109 -6.74 7.22 -4.28
C TYR A 109 -8.04 7.22 -5.11
N PRO A 110 -9.18 7.67 -4.53
CA PRO A 110 -9.44 7.89 -3.10
C PRO A 110 -9.40 6.56 -2.36
N GLU A 111 -9.12 6.52 -1.09
CA GLU A 111 -9.01 5.25 -0.33
C GLU A 111 -10.35 4.54 -0.12
N PHE A 112 -11.46 5.27 -0.20
CA PHE A 112 -12.81 4.75 -0.05
C PHE A 112 -13.47 4.49 -1.41
N PHE A 113 -13.89 3.26 -1.61
CA PHE A 113 -14.44 2.79 -2.88
C PHE A 113 -15.88 2.26 -2.77
N VAL A 114 -16.63 2.71 -1.77
CA VAL A 114 -18.04 2.33 -1.61
C VAL A 114 -18.88 2.99 -2.71
N PRO A 115 -19.70 2.24 -3.46
CA PRO A 115 -20.67 2.84 -4.39
C PRO A 115 -21.69 3.70 -3.64
N MET A 116 -21.97 4.88 -4.14
CA MET A 116 -22.85 5.86 -3.46
C MET A 116 -24.26 5.33 -3.19
N HIS A 117 -24.76 4.41 -3.99
CA HIS A 117 -26.09 3.83 -3.81
C HIS A 117 -26.18 2.86 -2.62
N HIS A 118 -25.06 2.40 -2.05
CA HIS A 118 -25.02 1.65 -0.80
C HIS A 118 -25.00 2.57 0.43
N LEU A 119 -24.86 3.89 0.24
CA LEU A 119 -24.88 4.87 1.31
C LEU A 119 -26.24 5.58 1.32
N GLN A 120 -26.92 5.57 2.46
CA GLN A 120 -28.16 6.36 2.62
C GLN A 120 -27.88 7.87 2.56
N GLN A 121 -26.71 8.27 3.05
CA GLN A 121 -26.16 9.62 2.98
C GLN A 121 -24.64 9.55 3.07
N PRO A 122 -23.90 10.54 2.56
CA PRO A 122 -22.46 10.62 2.73
C PRO A 122 -22.09 10.60 4.24
N PHE A 123 -21.01 9.92 4.57
CA PHE A 123 -20.51 9.92 5.96
C PHE A 123 -20.01 11.31 6.35
N ALA A 124 -20.29 11.72 7.59
CA ALA A 124 -19.65 12.88 8.17
C ALA A 124 -18.15 12.59 8.42
N GLU A 125 -17.34 13.66 8.43
CA GLU A 125 -15.93 13.52 8.81
C GLU A 125 -15.78 12.89 10.21
N HIS A 126 -14.71 12.13 10.40
CA HIS A 126 -14.41 11.36 11.60
C HIS A 126 -15.40 10.22 11.92
N THR A 127 -16.28 9.86 10.99
CA THR A 127 -17.22 8.75 11.21
C THR A 127 -16.47 7.46 11.52
N LEU A 128 -16.87 6.79 12.60
CA LEU A 128 -16.53 5.40 12.89
C LEU A 128 -17.66 4.50 12.36
N ILE A 129 -17.37 3.75 11.29
CA ILE A 129 -18.35 2.90 10.61
C ILE A 129 -18.52 1.61 11.41
N LYS A 130 -19.63 1.52 12.18
CA LYS A 130 -19.96 0.37 13.03
C LYS A 130 -21.01 -0.52 12.39
N PRO A 131 -20.97 -1.84 12.62
CA PRO A 131 -22.01 -2.78 12.16
C PRO A 131 -23.43 -2.38 12.62
N SER A 132 -23.56 -1.91 13.86
CA SER A 132 -24.84 -1.49 14.43
C SER A 132 -25.46 -0.27 13.75
N ASP A 133 -24.60 0.67 13.32
CA ASP A 133 -25.02 1.95 12.77
C ASP A 133 -25.26 1.83 11.25
N TYR A 134 -24.59 0.88 10.58
CA TYR A 134 -24.63 0.67 9.13
C TYR A 134 -24.86 -0.81 8.77
N PRO A 135 -25.94 -1.45 9.21
CA PRO A 135 -26.15 -2.90 9.00
C PRO A 135 -26.36 -3.26 7.52
N LEU A 136 -26.99 -2.39 6.73
CA LEU A 136 -27.17 -2.63 5.29
C LEU A 136 -25.84 -2.54 4.54
N LEU A 137 -24.95 -1.61 4.92
CA LEU A 137 -23.63 -1.53 4.34
C LEU A 137 -22.79 -2.76 4.67
N LEU A 138 -22.86 -3.25 5.91
CA LEU A 138 -22.16 -4.49 6.28
C LEU A 138 -22.70 -5.70 5.47
N THR A 139 -24.01 -5.79 5.28
CA THR A 139 -24.57 -6.86 4.43
C THR A 139 -24.04 -6.78 3.00
N ALA A 140 -24.13 -5.62 2.37
CA ALA A 140 -23.62 -5.41 1.00
C ALA A 140 -22.10 -5.65 0.88
N SER A 141 -21.32 -5.20 1.87
CA SER A 141 -19.87 -5.44 1.98
C SER A 141 -19.56 -6.95 2.01
N THR A 142 -20.24 -7.70 2.87
CA THR A 142 -20.01 -9.14 3.01
C THR A 142 -20.47 -9.94 1.78
N GLU A 143 -21.51 -9.49 1.09
CA GLU A 143 -21.95 -10.04 -0.20
C GLU A 143 -20.89 -9.79 -1.29
N PHE A 144 -20.33 -8.59 -1.36
CA PHE A 144 -19.24 -8.27 -2.28
C PHE A 144 -18.02 -9.16 -2.06
N ILE A 145 -17.55 -9.30 -0.81
CA ILE A 145 -16.42 -10.17 -0.46
C ILE A 145 -16.73 -11.61 -0.89
N THR A 146 -17.90 -12.13 -0.52
CA THR A 146 -18.30 -13.50 -0.87
C THR A 146 -18.27 -13.73 -2.38
N ARG A 147 -18.85 -12.80 -3.14
CA ARG A 147 -18.92 -12.88 -4.60
C ARG A 147 -17.54 -12.91 -5.24
N LEU A 148 -16.60 -12.08 -4.77
CA LEU A 148 -15.23 -12.05 -5.28
C LEU A 148 -14.44 -13.30 -4.92
N VAL A 149 -14.50 -13.70 -3.66
CA VAL A 149 -13.77 -14.88 -3.19
C VAL A 149 -14.27 -16.15 -3.91
N GLU A 150 -15.59 -16.34 -4.03
CA GLU A 150 -16.16 -17.46 -4.77
C GLU A 150 -15.74 -17.47 -6.24
N ARG A 151 -15.64 -16.30 -6.88
CA ARG A 151 -15.19 -16.20 -8.27
C ARG A 151 -13.73 -16.58 -8.44
N TYR A 152 -12.84 -16.17 -7.54
CA TYR A 152 -11.40 -16.24 -7.75
C TYR A 152 -10.68 -17.30 -6.90
N LYS A 153 -11.31 -17.93 -5.93
CA LYS A 153 -10.66 -18.91 -5.03
C LYS A 153 -10.04 -20.12 -5.75
N HIS A 154 -10.44 -20.42 -6.98
CA HIS A 154 -9.86 -21.48 -7.78
C HIS A 154 -8.57 -21.07 -8.52
N ARG A 155 -8.25 -19.76 -8.59
CA ARG A 155 -7.04 -19.25 -9.22
C ARG A 155 -5.83 -19.52 -8.33
N GLN A 156 -4.91 -20.37 -8.77
CA GLN A 156 -3.74 -20.77 -7.97
C GLN A 156 -2.69 -19.64 -7.86
N SER A 157 -2.69 -18.71 -8.78
CA SER A 157 -1.83 -17.52 -8.74
C SER A 157 -2.15 -16.58 -7.58
N ILE A 158 -3.39 -16.57 -7.08
CA ILE A 158 -3.78 -15.79 -5.90
C ILE A 158 -3.29 -16.55 -4.66
N VAL A 159 -2.23 -16.02 -4.05
CA VAL A 159 -1.55 -16.65 -2.91
C VAL A 159 -2.03 -16.13 -1.55
N ALA A 160 -2.72 -14.98 -1.54
CA ALA A 160 -3.30 -14.39 -0.33
C ALA A 160 -4.46 -13.45 -0.69
N TRP A 161 -5.44 -13.35 0.22
CA TRP A 161 -6.44 -12.29 0.21
C TRP A 161 -5.96 -11.12 1.07
N GLN A 162 -6.19 -9.90 0.65
CA GLN A 162 -6.12 -8.74 1.53
C GLN A 162 -7.54 -8.30 1.85
N LEU A 163 -7.82 -8.09 3.14
CA LEU A 163 -9.07 -7.52 3.60
C LEU A 163 -8.83 -6.08 4.03
N GLU A 164 -9.51 -5.15 3.36
CA GLU A 164 -9.38 -3.71 3.62
C GLU A 164 -7.94 -3.17 3.58
N HIS A 165 -7.80 -1.87 3.49
CA HIS A 165 -6.52 -1.17 3.53
C HIS A 165 -6.54 -0.19 4.71
N GLU A 166 -5.56 -0.30 5.63
CA GLU A 166 -5.49 0.56 6.81
C GLU A 166 -6.85 0.78 7.50
N ALA A 167 -7.60 -0.31 7.68
CA ALA A 167 -9.04 -0.33 7.93
C ALA A 167 -9.51 0.61 9.05
N VAL A 168 -8.78 0.63 10.18
CA VAL A 168 -9.16 1.38 11.37
C VAL A 168 -8.37 2.67 11.56
N ASP A 169 -7.42 2.98 10.68
CA ASP A 169 -6.64 4.21 10.73
C ASP A 169 -7.40 5.37 10.08
N PRO A 170 -7.40 6.56 10.71
CA PRO A 170 -8.09 7.74 10.20
C PRO A 170 -7.22 8.56 9.23
N LEU A 171 -6.11 8.02 8.77
CA LEU A 171 -5.12 8.72 7.93
C LEU A 171 -5.44 8.61 6.44
N GLY A 172 -6.73 8.61 6.07
CA GLY A 172 -7.16 8.70 4.68
C GLY A 172 -6.81 10.06 4.07
N VAL A 173 -6.53 10.08 2.77
CA VAL A 173 -6.15 11.30 2.05
C VAL A 173 -7.35 12.21 1.83
N GLU A 174 -8.52 11.63 1.55
CA GLU A 174 -9.73 12.41 1.27
C GLU A 174 -10.65 12.56 2.48
N HIS A 175 -10.74 11.51 3.30
CA HIS A 175 -11.65 11.46 4.45
C HIS A 175 -10.97 10.87 5.68
N SER A 176 -11.41 11.31 6.84
CA SER A 176 -10.99 10.77 8.14
C SER A 176 -11.87 9.62 8.64
N TRP A 177 -12.62 8.96 7.73
CA TRP A 177 -13.47 7.81 8.05
C TRP A 177 -12.62 6.60 8.41
N ARG A 178 -13.15 5.77 9.30
CA ARG A 178 -12.49 4.53 9.75
C ARG A 178 -13.51 3.46 10.05
N LEU A 179 -13.14 2.22 9.84
CA LEU A 179 -13.96 1.08 10.21
C LEU A 179 -13.82 0.78 11.70
N ALA A 180 -14.92 0.38 12.32
CA ALA A 180 -14.85 -0.25 13.63
C ALA A 180 -14.21 -1.63 13.50
N VAL A 181 -13.43 -2.04 14.51
CA VAL A 181 -12.83 -3.37 14.54
C VAL A 181 -13.88 -4.47 14.36
N ALA A 182 -15.05 -4.32 14.97
CA ALA A 182 -16.15 -5.26 14.83
C ALA A 182 -16.67 -5.39 13.38
N PHE A 183 -16.54 -4.32 12.55
CA PHE A 183 -16.88 -4.38 11.14
C PHE A 183 -15.86 -5.27 10.39
N VAL A 184 -14.58 -5.03 10.61
CA VAL A 184 -13.48 -5.83 10.02
C VAL A 184 -13.56 -7.31 10.46
N GLU A 185 -13.91 -7.58 11.73
CA GLU A 185 -14.10 -8.94 12.24
C GLU A 185 -15.26 -9.67 11.55
N ALA A 186 -16.36 -8.96 11.27
CA ALA A 186 -17.49 -9.53 10.54
C ALA A 186 -17.10 -9.86 9.09
N GLU A 187 -16.43 -8.98 8.39
CA GLU A 187 -15.89 -9.20 7.06
C GLU A 187 -14.89 -10.36 7.02
N MET A 188 -13.95 -10.41 7.98
CA MET A 188 -12.98 -11.48 8.13
C MET A 188 -13.65 -12.84 8.29
N THR A 189 -14.73 -12.91 9.07
CA THR A 189 -15.50 -14.13 9.28
C THR A 189 -16.08 -14.65 7.96
N VAL A 190 -16.63 -13.76 7.15
CA VAL A 190 -17.21 -14.12 5.84
C VAL A 190 -16.13 -14.54 4.86
N LEU A 191 -15.01 -13.81 4.80
CA LEU A 191 -13.89 -14.14 3.93
C LEU A 191 -13.34 -15.53 4.24
N ARG A 192 -13.04 -15.82 5.51
CA ARG A 192 -12.52 -17.13 5.95
C ARG A 192 -13.52 -18.26 5.75
N LYS A 193 -14.83 -17.98 5.80
CA LYS A 193 -15.87 -18.96 5.45
C LYS A 193 -15.88 -19.29 3.96
N ALA A 194 -15.68 -18.28 3.10
CA ALA A 194 -15.66 -18.44 1.64
C ALA A 194 -14.38 -19.13 1.14
N ASP A 195 -13.22 -18.84 1.76
CA ASP A 195 -11.95 -19.53 1.51
C ASP A 195 -11.18 -19.72 2.83
N PRO A 196 -11.30 -20.90 3.46
CA PRO A 196 -10.59 -21.19 4.72
C PRO A 196 -9.10 -21.53 4.54
N THR A 197 -8.61 -21.62 3.32
CA THR A 197 -7.29 -22.19 3.01
C THR A 197 -6.21 -21.12 2.75
N ARG A 198 -6.58 -20.03 2.09
CA ARG A 198 -5.62 -18.96 1.79
C ARG A 198 -5.39 -18.04 2.97
N PRO A 199 -4.14 -17.61 3.19
CA PRO A 199 -3.82 -16.64 4.23
C PRO A 199 -4.47 -15.29 3.92
N VAL A 200 -4.86 -14.59 4.99
CA VAL A 200 -5.42 -13.24 4.93
C VAL A 200 -4.40 -12.23 5.42
N LEU A 201 -4.21 -11.20 4.61
CA LEU A 201 -3.39 -10.03 4.88
C LEU A 201 -4.28 -8.89 5.42
N LEU A 202 -3.83 -8.27 6.50
CA LEU A 202 -4.22 -6.92 6.90
C LEU A 202 -2.97 -6.06 7.02
N ASN A 203 -3.08 -4.79 6.69
CA ASN A 203 -1.97 -3.86 6.75
C ASN A 203 -2.28 -2.62 7.58
N GLY A 204 -1.23 -1.89 7.90
CA GLY A 204 -1.35 -0.62 8.58
C GLY A 204 -0.08 0.20 8.47
N PHE A 205 -0.27 1.50 8.64
CA PHE A 205 0.80 2.48 8.60
C PHE A 205 1.76 2.32 9.79
N LEU A 206 3.05 2.28 9.49
CA LEU A 206 4.09 2.29 10.51
C LEU A 206 4.56 3.73 10.77
N PRO A 207 4.22 4.33 11.93
CA PRO A 207 4.63 5.69 12.25
C PRO A 207 6.13 5.89 12.16
N THR A 208 6.56 6.91 11.43
CA THR A 208 7.96 7.22 11.15
C THR A 208 8.59 8.12 12.20
N SER A 209 7.77 8.80 13.02
CA SER A 209 8.23 9.72 14.05
C SER A 209 7.34 9.69 15.29
N LEU A 210 7.84 10.16 16.42
CA LEU A 210 7.06 10.26 17.65
C LEU A 210 5.80 11.14 17.51
N PRO A 211 5.83 12.32 16.88
CA PRO A 211 4.61 13.12 16.69
C PRO A 211 3.54 12.38 15.87
N VAL A 212 3.92 11.70 14.79
CA VAL A 212 2.99 10.90 13.97
C VAL A 212 2.42 9.74 14.80
N TYR A 213 3.27 9.06 15.58
CA TYR A 213 2.83 7.99 16.48
C TYR A 213 1.79 8.47 17.50
N PHE A 214 2.03 9.61 18.17
CA PHE A 214 1.09 10.16 19.14
C PHE A 214 -0.22 10.61 18.46
N SER A 215 -0.15 11.18 17.25
CA SER A 215 -1.33 11.55 16.49
C SER A 215 -2.18 10.33 16.14
N GLN A 216 -1.55 9.28 15.62
CA GLN A 216 -2.23 8.02 15.29
C GLN A 216 -2.83 7.38 16.56
N TRP A 217 -2.01 7.20 17.60
CA TRP A 217 -2.46 6.65 18.88
C TRP A 217 -3.65 7.41 19.47
N TRP A 218 -3.61 8.74 19.44
CA TRP A 218 -4.72 9.57 19.94
C TRP A 218 -6.02 9.35 19.18
N ARG A 219 -5.93 9.21 17.88
CA ARG A 219 -7.09 9.03 16.99
C ARG A 219 -7.65 7.60 17.02
N THR A 220 -6.83 6.60 17.34
CA THR A 220 -7.20 5.19 17.33
C THR A 220 -7.27 4.55 18.73
N ARG A 221 -7.11 5.36 19.78
CA ARG A 221 -7.07 4.88 21.18
C ARG A 221 -8.31 4.11 21.65
N ASP A 222 -9.43 4.29 20.97
CA ASP A 222 -10.71 3.64 21.25
C ASP A 222 -10.76 2.17 20.78
N GLN A 223 -9.93 1.78 19.83
CA GLN A 223 -9.95 0.44 19.25
C GLN A 223 -8.59 -0.12 18.82
N GLY A 224 -7.53 0.66 18.95
CA GLY A 224 -6.19 0.35 18.40
C GLY A 224 -6.03 0.82 16.96
N ASP A 225 -4.78 0.80 16.48
CA ASP A 225 -4.43 1.10 15.10
C ASP A 225 -4.53 -0.15 14.19
N SER A 226 -4.44 0.05 12.89
CA SER A 226 -4.54 -1.03 11.90
C SER A 226 -3.46 -2.10 12.06
N LEU A 227 -2.24 -1.75 12.49
CA LEU A 227 -1.20 -2.75 12.77
C LEU A 227 -1.55 -3.61 13.98
N ALA A 228 -2.14 -3.05 15.03
CA ALA A 228 -2.60 -3.81 16.19
C ALA A 228 -3.74 -4.77 15.81
N VAL A 229 -4.65 -4.33 14.94
CA VAL A 229 -5.73 -5.18 14.41
C VAL A 229 -5.15 -6.29 13.52
N ALA A 230 -4.20 -5.97 12.64
CA ALA A 230 -3.54 -6.95 11.79
C ALA A 230 -2.84 -8.04 12.62
N GLN A 231 -2.10 -7.66 13.67
CA GLN A 231 -1.46 -8.63 14.56
C GLN A 231 -2.44 -9.58 15.25
N ARG A 232 -3.68 -9.13 15.47
CA ARG A 232 -4.71 -9.95 16.14
C ARG A 232 -5.48 -10.86 15.18
N LEU A 233 -5.76 -10.41 13.96
CA LEU A 233 -6.72 -11.06 13.08
C LEU A 233 -6.10 -11.71 11.84
N ALA A 234 -4.95 -11.25 11.38
CA ALA A 234 -4.40 -11.65 10.10
C ALA A 234 -3.39 -12.81 10.20
N ASP A 235 -3.18 -13.51 9.09
CA ASP A 235 -2.10 -14.50 8.92
C ASP A 235 -0.82 -13.82 8.42
N ILE A 236 -0.98 -12.73 7.66
CA ILE A 236 0.10 -11.89 7.16
C ILE A 236 -0.12 -10.46 7.65
N VAL A 237 0.86 -9.91 8.34
CA VAL A 237 0.86 -8.52 8.78
C VAL A 237 1.59 -7.68 7.74
N GLY A 238 0.89 -6.72 7.14
CA GLY A 238 1.44 -5.75 6.19
C GLY A 238 1.86 -4.46 6.87
N ILE A 239 2.96 -3.89 6.41
CA ILE A 239 3.47 -2.59 6.88
C ILE A 239 3.49 -1.62 5.71
N ASP A 240 2.90 -0.43 5.90
CA ASP A 240 3.03 0.69 4.99
C ASP A 240 4.16 1.59 5.51
N TYR A 241 5.25 1.63 4.75
CA TYR A 241 6.52 2.23 5.15
C TYR A 241 6.83 3.48 4.36
N TYR A 242 6.57 4.63 4.98
CA TYR A 242 6.80 5.96 4.41
C TYR A 242 7.73 6.76 5.32
N PRO A 243 9.05 6.70 5.15
CA PRO A 243 9.99 7.40 6.01
C PRO A 243 10.02 8.91 5.81
N ARG A 244 9.56 9.42 4.65
CA ARG A 244 9.52 10.85 4.36
C ARG A 244 8.12 11.32 4.01
N HIS A 245 7.67 12.36 4.73
CA HIS A 245 6.36 13.00 4.53
C HIS A 245 6.53 14.50 4.31
N ALA A 246 5.87 15.04 3.28
CA ALA A 246 5.66 16.47 3.14
C ALA A 246 4.52 16.89 4.08
N LEU A 247 4.77 17.86 4.97
CA LEU A 247 3.79 18.32 5.95
C LEU A 247 3.07 19.59 5.53
N ALA A 248 3.83 20.62 5.15
CA ALA A 248 3.27 21.92 4.80
C ALA A 248 4.27 22.76 3.99
N PRO A 249 3.80 23.55 3.02
CA PRO A 249 4.63 24.56 2.36
C PRO A 249 4.99 25.69 3.33
N VAL A 250 6.23 26.15 3.28
CA VAL A 250 6.73 27.29 4.08
C VAL A 250 7.53 28.19 3.13
N GLY A 251 6.86 29.18 2.54
CA GLY A 251 7.46 30.04 1.48
C GLY A 251 7.87 29.22 0.28
N ALA A 252 9.13 29.35 -0.14
CA ALA A 252 9.71 28.58 -1.27
C ALA A 252 10.21 27.18 -0.87
N LYS A 253 9.95 26.75 0.37
CA LYS A 253 10.37 25.44 0.89
C LYS A 253 9.18 24.67 1.43
N THR A 254 9.36 23.37 1.62
CA THR A 254 8.38 22.48 2.25
C THR A 254 8.99 21.91 3.53
N LEU A 255 8.19 21.85 4.57
CA LEU A 255 8.54 21.19 5.81
C LEU A 255 8.30 19.71 5.66
N TYR A 256 9.34 18.90 5.91
CA TYR A 256 9.28 17.45 5.84
C TYR A 256 9.53 16.83 7.20
N LEU A 257 8.86 15.70 7.45
CA LEU A 257 9.31 14.71 8.42
C LEU A 257 10.17 13.68 7.68
N ASP A 258 11.40 13.49 8.14
CA ASP A 258 12.34 12.51 7.59
C ASP A 258 12.77 11.55 8.72
N GLY A 259 12.06 10.42 8.83
CA GLY A 259 12.31 9.37 9.82
C GLY A 259 13.32 8.31 9.35
N SER A 260 13.89 8.44 8.14
CA SER A 260 14.78 7.43 7.54
C SER A 260 16.00 7.07 8.41
N GLN A 261 16.44 7.98 9.30
CA GLN A 261 17.55 7.78 10.24
C GLN A 261 17.11 7.67 11.71
N SER A 262 15.82 7.50 11.96
CA SER A 262 15.27 7.49 13.32
C SER A 262 15.60 6.19 14.05
N LEU A 263 16.43 6.26 15.09
CA LEU A 263 16.73 5.14 15.97
C LEU A 263 15.48 4.62 16.71
N TRP A 264 14.53 5.50 17.00
CA TRP A 264 13.26 5.14 17.61
C TRP A 264 12.43 4.27 16.66
N GLN A 265 12.34 4.67 15.39
CA GLN A 265 11.65 3.90 14.35
C GLN A 265 12.30 2.52 14.18
N GLN A 266 13.63 2.44 14.08
CA GLN A 266 14.34 1.17 13.95
C GLN A 266 14.06 0.22 15.14
N ARG A 267 13.97 0.76 16.37
CA ARG A 267 13.62 -0.04 17.54
C ARG A 267 12.17 -0.57 17.47
N ARG A 268 11.23 0.28 17.05
CA ARG A 268 9.83 -0.15 16.88
C ARG A 268 9.68 -1.21 15.81
N GLN A 269 10.36 -1.07 14.70
CA GLN A 269 10.39 -2.06 13.62
C GLN A 269 10.89 -3.42 14.14
N LYS A 270 12.00 -3.44 14.85
CA LYS A 270 12.53 -4.66 15.46
C LYS A 270 11.54 -5.29 16.46
N GLN A 271 10.87 -4.49 17.27
CA GLN A 271 9.86 -4.96 18.21
C GLN A 271 8.62 -5.53 17.50
N LEU A 272 8.15 -4.88 16.44
CA LEU A 272 7.05 -5.38 15.63
C LEU A 272 7.41 -6.72 15.00
N PHE A 273 8.59 -6.81 14.40
CA PHE A 273 9.10 -8.03 13.79
C PHE A 273 9.13 -9.20 14.79
N ALA A 274 9.69 -8.96 15.98
CA ALA A 274 9.75 -9.97 17.02
C ALA A 274 8.35 -10.44 17.49
N ARG A 275 7.38 -9.53 17.59
CA ARG A 275 6.00 -9.88 17.99
C ARG A 275 5.31 -10.73 16.92
N VAL A 276 5.38 -10.32 15.66
CA VAL A 276 4.76 -11.04 14.54
C VAL A 276 5.35 -12.46 14.42
N GLN A 277 6.68 -12.57 14.57
CA GLN A 277 7.35 -13.85 14.56
C GLN A 277 6.92 -14.76 15.74
N ALA A 278 6.79 -14.20 16.94
CA ALA A 278 6.34 -14.94 18.11
C ALA A 278 4.91 -15.51 17.97
N GLN A 279 4.08 -14.91 17.09
CA GLN A 279 2.73 -15.36 16.76
C GLN A 279 2.69 -16.29 15.54
N ALA A 280 3.83 -16.70 15.00
CA ALA A 280 3.95 -17.48 13.76
C ALA A 280 3.29 -16.84 12.54
N GLN A 281 3.05 -15.53 12.57
CA GLN A 281 2.54 -14.77 11.44
C GLN A 281 3.69 -14.41 10.47
N LYS A 282 3.32 -14.16 9.21
CA LYS A 282 4.25 -13.59 8.24
C LYS A 282 4.23 -12.07 8.34
N LEU A 283 5.37 -11.43 8.13
CA LEU A 283 5.51 -9.98 8.03
C LEU A 283 5.93 -9.60 6.63
N MET A 284 5.28 -8.60 6.03
CA MET A 284 5.68 -8.04 4.76
C MET A 284 5.58 -6.51 4.74
N VAL A 285 6.27 -5.89 3.81
CA VAL A 285 6.04 -4.49 3.46
C VAL A 285 5.04 -4.47 2.31
N THR A 286 3.86 -3.91 2.56
CA THR A 286 2.78 -3.76 1.58
C THR A 286 2.94 -2.50 0.74
N GLU A 287 3.57 -1.47 1.31
CA GLU A 287 3.84 -0.20 0.66
C GLU A 287 5.22 0.32 1.07
N GLY A 288 6.23 -0.07 0.33
CA GLY A 288 7.56 0.54 0.45
C GLY A 288 7.60 1.80 -0.39
N GLN A 289 7.69 2.98 0.25
CA GLN A 289 7.67 4.27 -0.43
C GLN A 289 8.67 4.32 -1.59
N ALA A 290 8.18 4.47 -2.81
CA ALA A 290 8.96 4.54 -4.03
C ALA A 290 8.37 5.57 -5.02
N GLU A 291 7.41 6.38 -4.58
CA GLU A 291 6.91 7.57 -5.25
C GLU A 291 6.90 8.76 -4.27
N PRO A 292 6.92 9.99 -4.78
CA PRO A 292 6.87 11.17 -3.93
C PRO A 292 5.54 11.31 -3.19
N TRP A 293 5.61 11.87 -1.98
CA TRP A 293 4.45 12.27 -1.18
C TRP A 293 3.82 13.58 -1.65
N GLU A 294 4.58 14.41 -2.33
CA GLU A 294 4.10 15.66 -2.92
C GLU A 294 3.14 15.36 -4.09
N ALA A 295 2.22 16.29 -4.34
CA ALA A 295 1.29 16.16 -5.44
C ALA A 295 2.01 15.89 -6.77
N VAL A 296 1.61 14.81 -7.44
CA VAL A 296 2.18 14.40 -8.72
C VAL A 296 1.22 14.85 -9.82
N THR A 297 1.70 15.70 -10.71
CA THR A 297 0.98 16.19 -11.89
C THR A 297 1.65 15.72 -13.18
N THR A 298 1.00 15.94 -14.32
CA THR A 298 1.56 15.65 -15.63
C THR A 298 1.84 16.96 -16.37
N PRO A 299 3.10 17.32 -16.70
CA PRO A 299 4.34 16.58 -16.38
C PRO A 299 4.63 16.56 -14.88
N PRO A 300 5.31 15.52 -14.38
CA PRO A 300 5.42 15.30 -12.93
C PRO A 300 6.25 16.35 -12.20
N ASN A 301 7.19 17.02 -12.88
CA ASN A 301 8.04 18.09 -12.39
C ASN A 301 9.00 18.53 -13.50
N PRO A 302 9.77 19.64 -13.32
CA PRO A 302 10.76 20.11 -14.28
C PRO A 302 11.79 19.04 -14.65
N ASP A 303 12.34 19.13 -15.87
CA ASP A 303 13.36 18.21 -16.37
C ASP A 303 14.58 18.17 -15.42
N GLY A 304 15.11 16.97 -15.22
CA GLY A 304 16.27 16.74 -14.35
C GLY A 304 15.99 16.96 -12.86
N GLN A 305 14.74 17.05 -12.45
CA GLN A 305 14.35 17.24 -11.04
C GLN A 305 13.47 16.11 -10.54
N GLY A 306 13.57 15.79 -9.25
CA GLY A 306 12.70 14.88 -8.52
C GLY A 306 12.16 15.54 -7.25
N MET A 307 11.20 14.93 -6.58
CA MET A 307 10.64 15.43 -5.33
C MET A 307 11.39 14.88 -4.12
N TYR A 308 11.67 15.73 -3.13
CA TYR A 308 12.50 15.40 -1.97
C TYR A 308 11.98 14.19 -1.17
N SER A 309 10.67 13.99 -1.10
CA SER A 309 10.13 12.86 -0.33
C SER A 309 10.50 11.50 -0.92
N CYS A 310 10.69 11.41 -2.24
CA CYS A 310 11.19 10.19 -2.89
C CYS A 310 11.94 10.51 -4.19
N LEU A 311 13.25 10.47 -4.13
CA LEU A 311 14.17 10.46 -5.28
C LEU A 311 14.53 8.99 -5.62
N PRO A 312 15.16 8.68 -6.76
CA PRO A 312 15.59 7.31 -7.09
C PRO A 312 16.43 6.66 -5.99
N GLU A 313 17.28 7.41 -5.30
CA GLU A 313 18.07 6.92 -4.16
C GLU A 313 17.20 6.40 -3.01
N GLN A 314 16.01 7.00 -2.80
CA GLN A 314 15.12 6.59 -1.73
C GLN A 314 14.48 5.24 -2.00
N ILE A 315 14.25 4.86 -3.24
CA ILE A 315 13.77 3.52 -3.60
C ILE A 315 14.74 2.47 -3.02
N ILE A 316 16.04 2.68 -3.25
CA ILE A 316 17.08 1.75 -2.78
C ILE A 316 17.26 1.83 -1.27
N THR A 317 17.34 3.03 -0.70
CA THR A 317 17.57 3.19 0.75
C THR A 317 16.42 2.72 1.61
N ASN A 318 15.16 2.91 1.15
CA ASN A 318 13.97 2.40 1.82
C ASN A 318 13.92 0.86 1.78
N TYR A 319 14.19 0.27 0.61
CA TYR A 319 14.34 -1.16 0.48
C TYR A 319 15.43 -1.71 1.42
N ASN A 320 16.63 -1.15 1.37
CA ASN A 320 17.76 -1.57 2.22
C ASN A 320 17.41 -1.47 3.71
N ALA A 321 16.74 -0.40 4.14
CA ALA A 321 16.32 -0.24 5.53
C ALA A 321 15.41 -1.38 5.97
N CYS A 322 14.45 -1.78 5.12
CA CYS A 322 13.55 -2.89 5.41
C CYS A 322 14.27 -4.26 5.41
N MET A 323 15.22 -4.48 4.50
CA MET A 323 16.01 -5.72 4.49
C MET A 323 16.89 -5.86 5.76
N CYS A 324 17.33 -4.73 6.34
CA CYS A 324 18.07 -4.75 7.62
C CYS A 324 17.22 -5.15 8.83
N TRP A 325 15.87 -5.13 8.73
CA TRP A 325 15.01 -5.58 9.84
C TRP A 325 15.03 -7.09 10.01
N SER A 326 15.18 -7.81 8.90
CA SER A 326 15.37 -9.24 8.93
C SER A 326 16.75 -9.55 9.50
N GLY A 327 16.81 -10.13 10.70
CA GLY A 327 18.04 -10.69 11.26
C GLY A 327 18.61 -11.80 10.36
N SER A 328 19.74 -12.40 10.74
CA SER A 328 20.36 -13.48 9.96
C SER A 328 19.45 -14.70 9.73
N GLU A 329 18.45 -14.91 10.56
CA GLU A 329 17.61 -16.11 10.58
C GLU A 329 16.19 -15.94 10.04
N VAL A 330 15.69 -14.70 9.89
CA VAL A 330 14.29 -14.43 9.48
C VAL A 330 14.25 -13.37 8.41
N SER A 331 13.64 -13.69 7.27
CA SER A 331 13.37 -12.75 6.18
C SER A 331 11.93 -12.22 6.23
N LEU A 332 11.72 -11.04 5.69
CA LEU A 332 10.36 -10.59 5.34
C LEU A 332 9.75 -11.60 4.35
N TYR A 333 8.44 -11.80 4.45
CA TYR A 333 7.73 -12.61 3.47
C TYR A 333 7.79 -11.97 2.08
N ALA A 334 7.50 -10.66 2.01
CA ALA A 334 7.57 -9.91 0.76
C ALA A 334 7.87 -8.42 1.01
N TYR A 335 8.32 -7.74 -0.05
CA TYR A 335 8.43 -6.29 -0.13
C TYR A 335 7.77 -5.82 -1.42
N LEU A 336 6.70 -5.03 -1.30
CA LEU A 336 6.03 -4.41 -2.42
C LEU A 336 6.44 -2.94 -2.54
N PHE A 337 6.91 -2.56 -3.71
CA PHE A 337 7.22 -1.18 -4.03
C PHE A 337 5.92 -0.42 -4.35
N TRP A 338 5.79 0.77 -3.76
CA TRP A 338 4.67 1.66 -3.97
C TRP A 338 5.08 2.84 -4.83
N GLY A 339 4.59 2.88 -6.09
CA GLY A 339 4.90 3.98 -7.01
C GLY A 339 5.16 3.55 -8.45
N ALA A 340 4.82 2.33 -8.85
CA ALA A 340 5.10 1.81 -10.18
C ALA A 340 4.50 2.69 -11.30
N GLU A 341 3.32 3.25 -11.08
CA GLU A 341 2.63 4.13 -12.03
C GLU A 341 3.38 5.46 -12.20
N TYR A 342 3.93 6.00 -11.10
CA TYR A 342 4.76 7.19 -11.15
C TYR A 342 6.05 6.96 -11.96
N TRP A 343 6.69 5.80 -11.82
CA TRP A 343 7.89 5.49 -12.60
C TRP A 343 7.59 5.41 -14.10
N MET A 344 6.43 4.83 -14.46
CA MET A 344 5.96 4.78 -15.85
C MET A 344 5.71 6.18 -16.42
N LEU A 345 5.10 7.09 -15.64
CA LEU A 345 4.94 8.49 -16.02
C LEU A 345 6.30 9.16 -16.23
N ARG A 346 7.23 8.98 -15.30
CA ARG A 346 8.60 9.54 -15.41
C ARG A 346 9.31 9.03 -16.68
N GLN A 347 9.21 7.75 -16.96
CA GLN A 347 9.79 7.15 -18.16
C GLN A 347 9.20 7.73 -19.46
N GLN A 348 7.89 7.99 -19.50
CA GLN A 348 7.25 8.68 -20.64
C GLN A 348 7.75 10.13 -20.78
N CYS A 349 8.12 10.77 -19.69
CA CYS A 349 8.73 12.10 -19.65
C CYS A 349 10.26 12.08 -19.84
N ALA A 350 10.82 11.03 -20.45
CA ALA A 350 12.25 10.83 -20.71
C ALA A 350 13.15 10.75 -19.47
N ASP A 351 12.60 10.43 -18.29
CA ASP A 351 13.36 10.16 -17.07
C ASP A 351 13.20 8.72 -16.62
N PRO A 352 14.12 7.80 -16.98
CA PRO A 352 14.06 6.42 -16.59
C PRO A 352 14.64 6.12 -15.19
N SER A 353 15.16 7.12 -14.47
CA SER A 353 15.97 6.92 -13.26
C SER A 353 15.26 6.14 -12.15
N TYR A 354 13.96 6.37 -11.94
CA TYR A 354 13.15 5.64 -10.96
C TYR A 354 13.01 4.16 -11.33
N MET A 355 12.65 3.89 -12.58
CA MET A 355 12.54 2.53 -13.10
C MET A 355 13.87 1.79 -13.07
N GLN A 356 14.97 2.49 -13.41
CA GLN A 356 16.32 1.91 -13.37
C GLN A 356 16.75 1.59 -11.93
N ALA A 357 16.44 2.45 -10.95
CA ALA A 357 16.70 2.16 -9.53
C ALA A 357 15.97 0.91 -9.06
N PHE A 358 14.70 0.73 -9.44
CA PHE A 358 13.93 -0.48 -9.17
C PHE A 358 14.56 -1.70 -9.85
N THR A 359 14.86 -1.62 -11.15
CA THR A 359 15.48 -2.71 -11.93
C THR A 359 16.79 -3.16 -11.29
N ARG A 360 17.61 -2.20 -10.86
CA ARG A 360 18.87 -2.49 -10.18
C ARG A 360 18.71 -3.31 -8.90
N ILE A 361 17.61 -3.08 -8.15
CA ILE A 361 17.30 -3.93 -6.99
C ILE A 361 16.95 -5.36 -7.43
N LEU A 362 16.15 -5.51 -8.48
CA LEU A 362 15.75 -6.83 -8.99
C LEU A 362 16.93 -7.66 -9.50
N GLU A 363 17.94 -7.01 -10.10
CA GLU A 363 19.13 -7.66 -10.69
C GLU A 363 20.18 -8.07 -9.66
N ASN A 364 20.21 -7.43 -8.49
CA ASN A 364 21.20 -7.68 -7.44
C ASN A 364 20.71 -8.65 -6.35
N THR A 365 19.74 -9.51 -6.67
CA THR A 365 19.08 -10.39 -5.67
C THR A 365 19.27 -11.87 -5.98
#